data_03c25362fe2e1a7953f369ebc0810aee
#
_entry.id   03c25362fe2e1a7953f369ebc0810aee
#
_cell.length_a   1.000
_cell.length_b   1.000
_cell.length_c   1.000
_cell.angle_alpha   90.00
_cell.angle_beta   90.00
_cell.angle_gamma   90.00
#
_symmetry.space_group_name_H-M   'P 1'
#
loop_
_entity.id
_entity.type
_entity.pdbx_description
1 polymer ?
#
loop_
_entity_poly.entity_id
_entity_poly.type
_entity_poly.pdbx_seq_one_letter_code
_entity_poly.pdbx_strand_id
1 'polypeptide(L)'
;MKPSAAAGAGAPAPRWRIVLAGFLLALMGGMSYAWGVLVLPLMDRFGWTKAEAALPFTVFLLVFALAMVPAGRLQDRLGPRAVATAGALLYFVAYAGAALIGHMPSVWWLVATYGVLGGIACGLTYACIAPPARKWFADKPALAVSTAVMGFGLAALVLAPLKSEYLIVVHGIEGTFVVIGAATLLVDLLAARLLRNPPEGWSPPGAQPASAAAASALDLLPSQMARTMRFWIIWLAFAAVISGGLVAIGLIPAYGRAIGLDSAQAALAISVFAAFNGFGRPLGGLLADRHGVLPVMLATYAVQAVVLLGFALYAQTLAALLIAAALLGWGFAVTLGLFPVLTSSCFGVRHLGANYGLVFTAFGAGALVPLWASWLHDRSGSYGPAFVAAGGLAVLGLVLCIALRSVLRRAAWSVRPALR
;
A
#
# COMPACT_ATOMS: atom_id res chain seq x y z
N MET A 1 41.27 -21.07 -29.74
CA MET A 1 40.10 -20.72 -28.91
C MET A 1 40.60 -20.19 -27.58
N LYS A 2 40.55 -18.87 -27.37
CA LYS A 2 40.88 -18.25 -26.07
C LYS A 2 39.64 -18.32 -25.19
N PRO A 3 39.76 -18.70 -23.91
CA PRO A 3 38.63 -18.61 -22.98
C PRO A 3 38.33 -17.13 -22.69
N SER A 4 37.10 -16.72 -22.95
CA SER A 4 36.56 -15.40 -22.65
C SER A 4 36.63 -15.14 -21.16
N ALA A 5 37.34 -14.09 -20.79
CA ALA A 5 37.47 -13.60 -19.44
C ALA A 5 36.12 -13.02 -18.94
N ALA A 6 35.30 -13.87 -18.37
CA ALA A 6 34.20 -13.47 -17.46
C ALA A 6 34.75 -13.34 -16.04
N ALA A 7 35.70 -12.41 -15.84
CA ALA A 7 36.25 -12.11 -14.53
C ALA A 7 35.83 -10.69 -14.15
N GLY A 8 35.06 -10.55 -13.06
CA GLY A 8 34.86 -9.27 -12.40
C GLY A 8 33.45 -8.90 -11.97
N ALA A 9 32.49 -9.82 -11.92
CA ALA A 9 31.28 -9.57 -11.15
C ALA A 9 31.62 -9.75 -9.67
N GLY A 10 31.98 -8.66 -8.99
CA GLY A 10 32.08 -8.63 -7.53
C GLY A 10 30.86 -9.29 -6.92
N ALA A 11 31.04 -10.04 -5.80
CA ALA A 11 29.98 -10.77 -5.12
C ALA A 11 28.70 -9.91 -5.08
N PRO A 12 27.55 -10.44 -5.53
CA PRO A 12 26.34 -9.65 -5.58
C PRO A 12 26.06 -9.12 -4.19
N ALA A 13 25.97 -7.78 -4.07
CA ALA A 13 25.63 -7.15 -2.79
C ALA A 13 24.38 -7.83 -2.23
N PRO A 14 24.31 -8.06 -0.90
CA PRO A 14 23.24 -8.83 -0.32
C PRO A 14 21.88 -8.26 -0.76
N ARG A 15 21.11 -9.07 -1.49
CA ARG A 15 19.84 -8.69 -2.13
C ARG A 15 18.81 -8.11 -1.13
N TRP A 16 18.92 -8.45 0.15
CA TRP A 16 18.08 -7.91 1.21
C TRP A 16 18.24 -6.39 1.43
N ARG A 17 19.34 -5.78 0.98
CA ARG A 17 19.48 -4.31 0.96
C ARG A 17 18.41 -3.64 0.11
N ILE A 18 17.94 -4.30 -0.94
CA ILE A 18 16.85 -3.78 -1.79
C ILE A 18 15.52 -3.80 -1.02
N VAL A 19 15.27 -4.88 -0.25
CA VAL A 19 14.10 -4.99 0.61
C VAL A 19 14.13 -3.94 1.73
N LEU A 20 15.30 -3.74 2.35
CA LEU A 20 15.50 -2.69 3.36
C LEU A 20 15.25 -1.30 2.77
N ALA A 21 15.78 -1.01 1.58
CA ALA A 21 15.53 0.25 0.89
C ALA A 21 14.03 0.47 0.62
N GLY A 22 13.33 -0.57 0.12
CA GLY A 22 11.89 -0.54 -0.06
C GLY A 22 11.14 -0.30 1.25
N PHE A 23 11.55 -0.95 2.34
CA PHE A 23 10.98 -0.76 3.67
C PHE A 23 11.12 0.68 4.17
N LEU A 24 12.30 1.30 4.00
CA LEU A 24 12.55 2.68 4.40
C LEU A 24 11.70 3.67 3.60
N LEU A 25 11.64 3.54 2.27
CA LEU A 25 10.75 4.35 1.43
C LEU A 25 9.28 4.17 1.83
N ALA A 26 8.87 2.92 2.10
CA ALA A 26 7.52 2.61 2.54
C ALA A 26 7.22 3.22 3.92
N LEU A 27 8.18 3.23 4.84
CA LEU A 27 8.04 3.81 6.19
C LEU A 27 7.80 5.32 6.10
N MET A 28 8.59 6.02 5.28
CA MET A 28 8.42 7.46 5.09
C MET A 28 7.11 7.80 4.38
N GLY A 29 6.76 7.08 3.31
CA GLY A 29 5.47 7.25 2.61
C GLY A 29 4.25 6.98 3.50
N GLY A 30 4.35 5.96 4.37
CA GLY A 30 3.30 5.58 5.31
C GLY A 30 3.05 6.59 6.43
N MET A 31 3.92 7.58 6.63
CA MET A 31 3.66 8.71 7.53
C MET A 31 2.36 9.45 7.23
N SER A 32 1.89 9.36 6.00
CA SER A 32 0.60 9.92 5.58
C SER A 32 -0.57 9.35 6.40
N TYR A 33 -0.53 8.09 6.82
CA TYR A 33 -1.56 7.48 7.66
C TYR A 33 -1.61 8.06 9.09
N ALA A 34 -0.57 8.77 9.52
CA ALA A 34 -0.57 9.55 10.76
C ALA A 34 -1.10 10.98 10.57
N TRP A 35 -1.85 11.27 9.47
CA TRP A 35 -2.48 12.58 9.27
C TRP A 35 -3.52 12.90 10.35
N GLY A 36 -4.23 11.89 10.83
CA GLY A 36 -5.30 12.06 11.83
C GLY A 36 -4.89 12.85 13.08
N VAL A 37 -3.60 12.76 13.49
CA VAL A 37 -3.10 13.51 14.66
C VAL A 37 -2.96 15.01 14.44
N LEU A 38 -2.97 15.48 13.16
CA LEU A 38 -2.94 16.90 12.81
C LEU A 38 -4.35 17.53 12.72
N VAL A 39 -5.40 16.70 12.62
CA VAL A 39 -6.76 17.19 12.35
C VAL A 39 -7.23 18.13 13.47
N LEU A 40 -7.15 17.73 14.74
CA LEU A 40 -7.55 18.56 15.88
C LEU A 40 -6.69 19.84 15.99
N PRO A 41 -5.35 19.78 15.98
CA PRO A 41 -4.51 20.98 16.00
C PRO A 41 -4.81 21.97 14.86
N LEU A 42 -5.15 21.49 13.66
CA LEU A 42 -5.52 22.33 12.53
C LEU A 42 -6.89 23.01 12.76
N MET A 43 -7.88 22.25 13.28
CA MET A 43 -9.19 22.79 13.64
C MET A 43 -9.08 23.86 14.72
N ASP A 44 -8.35 23.58 15.78
CA ASP A 44 -8.19 24.48 16.93
C ASP A 44 -7.47 25.78 16.54
N ARG A 45 -6.45 25.69 15.68
CA ARG A 45 -5.63 26.84 15.32
C ARG A 45 -6.25 27.73 14.22
N PHE A 46 -6.89 27.11 13.22
CA PHE A 46 -7.37 27.82 12.03
C PHE A 46 -8.90 27.94 11.97
N GLY A 47 -9.62 27.36 12.94
CA GLY A 47 -11.09 27.34 12.95
C GLY A 47 -11.71 26.49 11.84
N TRP A 48 -10.96 25.54 11.28
CA TRP A 48 -11.43 24.69 10.19
C TRP A 48 -12.42 23.62 10.68
N THR A 49 -13.33 23.26 9.81
CA THR A 49 -14.19 22.09 10.04
C THR A 49 -13.35 20.80 9.94
N LYS A 50 -13.86 19.72 10.52
CA LYS A 50 -13.22 18.40 10.42
C LYS A 50 -13.02 17.97 8.96
N ALA A 51 -13.98 18.28 8.08
CA ALA A 51 -13.91 17.97 6.66
C ALA A 51 -12.77 18.74 5.97
N GLU A 52 -12.63 20.02 6.25
CA GLU A 52 -11.54 20.86 5.72
C GLU A 52 -10.17 20.36 6.21
N ALA A 53 -10.04 20.06 7.51
CA ALA A 53 -8.79 19.53 8.07
C ALA A 53 -8.42 18.14 7.52
N ALA A 54 -9.38 17.31 7.10
CA ALA A 54 -9.15 16.02 6.49
C ALA A 54 -8.91 16.06 4.97
N LEU A 55 -9.30 17.14 4.28
CA LEU A 55 -9.25 17.26 2.82
C LEU A 55 -7.85 17.07 2.23
N PRO A 56 -6.76 17.65 2.80
CA PRO A 56 -5.41 17.44 2.27
C PRO A 56 -5.00 15.96 2.21
N PHE A 57 -5.37 15.16 3.19
CA PHE A 57 -5.10 13.73 3.21
C PHE A 57 -5.93 12.95 2.19
N THR A 58 -7.19 13.31 2.02
CA THR A 58 -8.05 12.69 0.99
C THR A 58 -7.49 12.93 -0.41
N VAL A 59 -7.07 14.18 -0.69
CA VAL A 59 -6.42 14.52 -1.96
C VAL A 59 -5.09 13.80 -2.11
N PHE A 60 -4.29 13.69 -1.05
CA PHE A 60 -3.05 12.93 -1.04
C PHE A 60 -3.26 11.48 -1.51
N LEU A 61 -4.24 10.77 -0.96
CA LEU A 61 -4.50 9.37 -1.33
C LEU A 61 -4.94 9.22 -2.79
N LEU A 62 -5.79 10.12 -3.28
CA LEU A 62 -6.25 10.11 -4.68
C LEU A 62 -5.10 10.41 -5.64
N VAL A 63 -4.33 11.46 -5.36
CA VAL A 63 -3.20 11.86 -6.19
C VAL A 63 -2.10 10.79 -6.14
N PHE A 64 -1.82 10.20 -4.98
CA PHE A 64 -0.91 9.07 -4.84
C PHE A 64 -1.30 7.92 -5.77
N ALA A 65 -2.56 7.49 -5.73
CA ALA A 65 -3.04 6.40 -6.57
C ALA A 65 -2.91 6.70 -8.07
N LEU A 66 -3.23 7.92 -8.49
CA LEU A 66 -3.11 8.36 -9.88
C LEU A 66 -1.65 8.52 -10.33
N ALA A 67 -0.81 9.08 -9.45
CA ALA A 67 0.61 9.28 -9.71
C ALA A 67 1.38 7.96 -9.89
N MET A 68 0.89 6.86 -9.34
CA MET A 68 1.48 5.53 -9.55
C MET A 68 1.58 5.13 -11.03
N VAL A 69 0.68 5.62 -11.88
CA VAL A 69 0.69 5.31 -13.33
C VAL A 69 1.91 5.91 -14.04
N PRO A 70 2.14 7.23 -14.01
CA PRO A 70 3.36 7.80 -14.59
C PRO A 70 4.62 7.41 -13.83
N ALA A 71 4.58 7.31 -12.48
CA ALA A 71 5.71 6.92 -11.66
C ALA A 71 6.23 5.51 -11.99
N GLY A 72 5.31 4.54 -12.17
CA GLY A 72 5.68 3.19 -12.56
C GLY A 72 6.33 3.12 -13.94
N ARG A 73 5.84 3.92 -14.91
CA ARG A 73 6.47 4.04 -16.24
C ARG A 73 7.87 4.66 -16.16
N LEU A 74 8.02 5.70 -15.34
CA LEU A 74 9.33 6.33 -15.11
C LEU A 74 10.30 5.35 -14.46
N GLN A 75 9.84 4.60 -13.45
CA GLN A 75 10.65 3.59 -12.77
C GLN A 75 11.11 2.49 -13.73
N ASP A 76 10.23 2.00 -14.64
CA ASP A 76 10.61 0.99 -15.62
C ASP A 76 11.60 1.49 -16.66
N ARG A 77 11.60 2.80 -16.98
CA ARG A 77 12.49 3.44 -17.97
C ARG A 77 13.81 3.94 -17.39
N LEU A 78 13.72 4.70 -16.28
CA LEU A 78 14.87 5.41 -15.68
C LEU A 78 15.53 4.60 -14.55
N GLY A 79 14.87 3.52 -14.12
CA GLY A 79 15.29 2.73 -12.97
C GLY A 79 14.85 3.30 -11.63
N PRO A 80 14.86 2.45 -10.57
CA PRO A 80 14.27 2.80 -9.28
C PRO A 80 15.02 3.91 -8.54
N ARG A 81 16.36 3.98 -8.70
CA ARG A 81 17.18 4.97 -7.98
C ARG A 81 16.86 6.41 -8.39
N ALA A 82 16.80 6.70 -9.68
CA ALA A 82 16.53 8.04 -10.18
C ALA A 82 15.14 8.53 -9.77
N VAL A 83 14.13 7.67 -9.91
CA VAL A 83 12.73 8.00 -9.61
C VAL A 83 12.51 8.17 -8.09
N ALA A 84 13.11 7.29 -7.26
CA ALA A 84 13.04 7.44 -5.81
C ALA A 84 13.75 8.73 -5.33
N THR A 85 14.89 9.10 -5.94
CA THR A 85 15.57 10.36 -5.64
C THR A 85 14.70 11.58 -5.99
N ALA A 86 14.06 11.57 -7.17
CA ALA A 86 13.13 12.63 -7.55
C ALA A 86 11.93 12.72 -6.58
N GLY A 87 11.39 11.56 -6.16
CA GLY A 87 10.34 11.48 -5.17
C GLY A 87 10.77 12.06 -3.81
N ALA A 88 11.96 11.74 -3.32
CA ALA A 88 12.52 12.26 -2.06
C ALA A 88 12.63 13.79 -2.08
N LEU A 89 13.15 14.34 -3.17
CA LEU A 89 13.25 15.80 -3.34
C LEU A 89 11.87 16.47 -3.39
N LEU A 90 10.93 15.86 -4.11
CA LEU A 90 9.56 16.37 -4.18
C LEU A 90 8.83 16.28 -2.83
N TYR A 91 9.06 15.24 -2.03
CA TYR A 91 8.55 15.15 -0.67
C TYR A 91 9.07 16.30 0.21
N PHE A 92 10.35 16.60 0.11
CA PHE A 92 10.93 17.73 0.85
C PHE A 92 10.26 19.04 0.46
N VAL A 93 10.08 19.30 -0.85
CA VAL A 93 9.37 20.50 -1.33
C VAL A 93 7.92 20.54 -0.82
N ALA A 94 7.22 19.39 -0.84
CA ALA A 94 5.85 19.29 -0.36
C ALA A 94 5.73 19.60 1.14
N TYR A 95 6.60 19.04 1.97
CA TYR A 95 6.62 19.30 3.41
C TYR A 95 7.10 20.70 3.76
N ALA A 96 8.12 21.23 3.06
CA ALA A 96 8.58 22.60 3.22
C ALA A 96 7.48 23.61 2.85
N GLY A 97 6.73 23.34 1.77
CA GLY A 97 5.55 24.12 1.42
C GLY A 97 4.45 24.03 2.49
N ALA A 98 4.17 22.82 3.00
CA ALA A 98 3.18 22.64 4.06
C ALA A 98 3.57 23.36 5.36
N ALA A 99 4.86 23.47 5.67
CA ALA A 99 5.37 24.20 6.82
C ALA A 99 5.06 25.72 6.77
N LEU A 100 4.77 26.25 5.59
CA LEU A 100 4.40 27.69 5.44
C LEU A 100 2.91 27.94 5.78
N ILE A 101 2.18 26.96 6.33
CA ILE A 101 0.75 27.09 6.65
C ILE A 101 0.45 28.24 7.61
N GLY A 102 1.38 28.56 8.52
CA GLY A 102 1.24 29.71 9.43
C GLY A 102 1.23 31.08 8.72
N HIS A 103 1.90 31.17 7.55
CA HIS A 103 1.93 32.37 6.72
C HIS A 103 0.80 32.40 5.67
N MET A 104 0.33 31.22 5.29
CA MET A 104 -0.71 31.01 4.29
C MET A 104 -1.82 30.10 4.86
N PRO A 105 -2.65 30.60 5.80
CA PRO A 105 -3.62 29.80 6.56
C PRO A 105 -4.84 29.42 5.69
N SER A 106 -4.61 28.60 4.67
CA SER A 106 -5.62 28.14 3.73
C SER A 106 -5.59 26.62 3.60
N VAL A 107 -6.77 25.99 3.67
CA VAL A 107 -6.95 24.57 3.39
C VAL A 107 -6.38 24.21 2.02
N TRP A 108 -6.62 25.06 1.02
CA TRP A 108 -6.15 24.86 -0.35
C TRP A 108 -4.63 24.91 -0.48
N TRP A 109 -3.94 25.64 0.41
CA TRP A 109 -2.49 25.62 0.48
C TRP A 109 -1.97 24.24 0.90
N LEU A 110 -2.54 23.63 1.95
CA LEU A 110 -2.20 22.28 2.34
C LEU A 110 -2.64 21.23 1.31
N VAL A 111 -3.78 21.45 0.64
CA VAL A 111 -4.19 20.60 -0.48
C VAL A 111 -3.16 20.63 -1.60
N ALA A 112 -2.66 21.81 -1.98
CA ALA A 112 -1.66 21.93 -3.06
C ALA A 112 -0.31 21.34 -2.65
N THR A 113 0.19 21.69 -1.46
CA THR A 113 1.52 21.28 -0.99
C THR A 113 1.55 19.84 -0.48
N TYR A 114 0.86 19.54 0.60
CA TYR A 114 0.82 18.20 1.18
C TYR A 114 0.01 17.24 0.31
N GLY A 115 -1.20 17.63 -0.10
CA GLY A 115 -2.12 16.77 -0.86
C GLY A 115 -1.57 16.40 -2.24
N VAL A 116 -1.36 17.41 -3.09
CA VAL A 116 -0.97 17.16 -4.49
C VAL A 116 0.52 16.83 -4.61
N LEU A 117 1.43 17.71 -4.16
CA LEU A 117 2.87 17.45 -4.30
C LEU A 117 3.30 16.25 -3.46
N GLY A 118 2.80 16.11 -2.22
CA GLY A 118 3.07 14.95 -1.37
C GLY A 118 2.52 13.66 -1.96
N GLY A 119 1.32 13.66 -2.53
CA GLY A 119 0.73 12.51 -3.22
C GLY A 119 1.55 12.06 -4.44
N ILE A 120 2.02 13.01 -5.27
CA ILE A 120 2.92 12.72 -6.39
C ILE A 120 4.24 12.13 -5.89
N ALA A 121 4.83 12.73 -4.86
CA ALA A 121 6.08 12.26 -4.25
C ALA A 121 5.95 10.84 -3.71
N CYS A 122 4.83 10.53 -3.03
CA CYS A 122 4.50 9.18 -2.58
C CYS A 122 4.41 8.19 -3.75
N GLY A 123 3.74 8.58 -4.84
CA GLY A 123 3.65 7.77 -6.05
C GLY A 123 5.02 7.44 -6.64
N LEU A 124 5.92 8.43 -6.72
CA LEU A 124 7.27 8.26 -7.24
C LEU A 124 8.11 7.31 -6.36
N THR A 125 8.08 7.48 -5.04
CA THR A 125 8.86 6.62 -4.12
C THR A 125 8.27 5.22 -4.02
N TYR A 126 6.95 5.09 -3.90
CA TYR A 126 6.27 3.80 -3.74
C TYR A 126 6.36 2.92 -4.99
N ALA A 127 6.34 3.50 -6.20
CA ALA A 127 6.52 2.76 -7.45
C ALA A 127 7.91 2.08 -7.54
N CYS A 128 8.89 2.55 -6.77
CA CYS A 128 10.25 2.01 -6.74
C CYS A 128 10.43 0.84 -5.76
N ILE A 129 9.39 0.39 -5.05
CA ILE A 129 9.51 -0.63 -3.99
C ILE A 129 9.33 -2.05 -4.56
N ALA A 130 8.15 -2.33 -5.12
CA ALA A 130 7.78 -3.68 -5.53
C ALA A 130 8.58 -4.21 -6.73
N PRO A 131 8.84 -3.45 -7.82
CA PRO A 131 9.52 -3.98 -8.99
C PRO A 131 10.95 -4.46 -8.73
N PRO A 132 11.84 -3.70 -8.05
CA PRO A 132 13.17 -4.20 -7.71
C PRO A 132 13.13 -5.41 -6.78
N ALA A 133 12.30 -5.38 -5.72
CA ALA A 133 12.15 -6.48 -4.80
C ALA A 133 11.74 -7.76 -5.53
N ARG A 134 10.75 -7.68 -6.42
CA ARG A 134 10.28 -8.80 -7.25
C ARG A 134 11.36 -9.36 -8.18
N LYS A 135 12.13 -8.47 -8.83
CA LYS A 135 13.19 -8.86 -9.77
C LYS A 135 14.38 -9.55 -9.07
N TRP A 136 14.75 -9.09 -7.88
CA TRP A 136 15.84 -9.70 -7.10
C TRP A 136 15.45 -11.01 -6.41
N PHE A 137 14.17 -11.23 -6.12
CA PHE A 137 13.67 -12.38 -5.36
C PHE A 137 12.69 -13.21 -6.19
N ALA A 138 13.17 -13.81 -7.29
CA ALA A 138 12.36 -14.74 -8.09
C ALA A 138 12.01 -16.03 -7.31
N ASP A 139 12.80 -16.39 -6.31
CA ASP A 139 12.65 -17.56 -5.43
C ASP A 139 11.61 -17.34 -4.30
N LYS A 140 11.50 -16.11 -3.77
CA LYS A 140 10.58 -15.75 -2.67
C LYS A 140 9.94 -14.39 -2.94
N PRO A 141 9.18 -14.25 -4.04
CA PRO A 141 8.70 -12.96 -4.51
C PRO A 141 7.69 -12.31 -3.57
N ALA A 142 6.80 -13.12 -2.98
CA ALA A 142 5.76 -12.58 -2.12
C ALA A 142 6.33 -12.11 -0.78
N LEU A 143 7.24 -12.86 -0.17
CA LEU A 143 7.93 -12.45 1.05
C LEU A 143 8.72 -11.16 0.84
N ALA A 144 9.52 -11.08 -0.23
CA ALA A 144 10.37 -9.93 -0.49
C ALA A 144 9.57 -8.64 -0.73
N VAL A 145 8.57 -8.71 -1.61
CA VAL A 145 7.71 -7.56 -1.93
C VAL A 145 6.92 -7.13 -0.70
N SER A 146 6.28 -8.08 0.00
CA SER A 146 5.46 -7.78 1.18
C SER A 146 6.30 -7.21 2.32
N THR A 147 7.53 -7.71 2.53
CA THR A 147 8.47 -7.16 3.52
C THR A 147 8.92 -5.75 3.13
N ALA A 148 9.20 -5.51 1.85
CA ALA A 148 9.59 -4.17 1.39
C ALA A 148 8.49 -3.13 1.62
N VAL A 149 7.22 -3.48 1.43
CA VAL A 149 6.10 -2.55 1.67
C VAL A 149 5.62 -2.52 3.14
N MET A 150 6.16 -3.37 4.03
CA MET A 150 5.77 -3.45 5.45
C MET A 150 5.89 -2.10 6.17
N GLY A 151 6.91 -1.30 5.83
CA GLY A 151 7.14 0.02 6.40
C GLY A 151 5.91 0.91 6.35
N PHE A 152 5.16 0.88 5.25
CA PHE A 152 3.94 1.67 5.09
C PHE A 152 2.84 1.30 6.10
N GLY A 153 2.76 0.01 6.47
CA GLY A 153 1.82 -0.46 7.49
C GLY A 153 2.24 -0.10 8.92
N LEU A 154 3.54 -0.12 9.21
CA LEU A 154 4.08 0.19 10.54
C LEU A 154 4.22 1.69 10.80
N ALA A 155 4.23 2.53 9.76
CA ALA A 155 4.50 3.95 9.89
C ALA A 155 3.59 4.64 10.91
N ALA A 156 2.26 4.42 10.83
CA ALA A 156 1.33 5.04 11.76
C ALA A 156 1.56 4.56 13.20
N LEU A 157 1.88 3.28 13.40
CA LEU A 157 2.12 2.71 14.74
C LEU A 157 3.31 3.37 15.43
N VAL A 158 4.39 3.63 14.68
CA VAL A 158 5.64 4.18 15.23
C VAL A 158 5.63 5.70 15.22
N LEU A 159 5.15 6.30 14.13
CA LEU A 159 5.33 7.73 13.88
C LEU A 159 4.15 8.59 14.32
N ALA A 160 2.94 8.02 14.53
CA ALA A 160 1.82 8.81 15.04
C ALA A 160 2.04 9.26 16.50
N PRO A 161 2.47 8.40 17.45
CA PRO A 161 2.81 8.84 18.79
C PRO A 161 3.96 9.87 18.81
N LEU A 162 5.04 9.63 18.03
CA LEU A 162 6.14 10.58 17.91
C LEU A 162 5.65 11.96 17.43
N LYS A 163 4.73 11.97 16.48
CA LYS A 163 4.16 13.20 15.94
C LYS A 163 3.25 13.91 16.97
N SER A 164 2.33 13.19 17.62
CA SER A 164 1.36 13.79 18.54
C SER A 164 1.95 14.18 19.88
N GLU A 165 2.82 13.34 20.46
CA GLU A 165 3.31 13.52 21.82
C GLU A 165 4.59 14.35 21.91
N TYR A 166 5.35 14.42 20.81
CA TYR A 166 6.62 15.14 20.81
C TYR A 166 6.68 16.23 19.75
N LEU A 167 6.55 15.91 18.45
CA LEU A 167 6.84 16.88 17.39
C LEU A 167 5.87 18.06 17.39
N ILE A 168 4.57 17.82 17.53
CA ILE A 168 3.57 18.89 17.54
C ILE A 168 3.69 19.72 18.83
N VAL A 169 3.95 19.07 19.96
CA VAL A 169 4.07 19.74 21.27
C VAL A 169 5.29 20.64 21.32
N VAL A 170 6.44 20.16 20.81
CA VAL A 170 7.73 20.89 20.91
C VAL A 170 7.91 21.90 19.77
N HIS A 171 7.50 21.54 18.55
CA HIS A 171 7.81 22.32 17.35
C HIS A 171 6.58 22.95 16.68
N GLY A 172 5.37 22.71 17.20
CA GLY A 172 4.13 23.12 16.54
C GLY A 172 3.87 22.37 15.22
N ILE A 173 2.85 22.80 14.52
CA ILE A 173 2.44 22.21 13.23
C ILE A 173 3.51 22.41 12.16
N GLU A 174 3.99 23.65 12.01
CA GLU A 174 4.99 24.04 11.01
C GLU A 174 6.32 23.32 11.23
N GLY A 175 6.83 23.37 12.46
CA GLY A 175 8.06 22.67 12.80
C GLY A 175 7.98 21.16 12.63
N THR A 176 6.78 20.58 12.87
CA THR A 176 6.53 19.16 12.60
C THR A 176 6.70 18.85 11.10
N PHE A 177 6.16 19.69 10.21
CA PHE A 177 6.36 19.50 8.77
C PHE A 177 7.83 19.64 8.36
N VAL A 178 8.57 20.60 8.93
CA VAL A 178 10.00 20.78 8.64
C VAL A 178 10.80 19.53 9.05
N VAL A 179 10.62 19.05 10.30
CA VAL A 179 11.34 17.89 10.81
C VAL A 179 11.03 16.64 10.01
N ILE A 180 9.76 16.40 9.72
CA ILE A 180 9.33 15.24 8.92
C ILE A 180 9.89 15.34 7.49
N GLY A 181 9.81 16.51 6.87
CA GLY A 181 10.34 16.74 5.52
C GLY A 181 11.83 16.47 5.42
N ALA A 182 12.61 16.97 6.39
CA ALA A 182 14.06 16.73 6.47
C ALA A 182 14.40 15.25 6.73
N ALA A 183 13.68 14.59 7.64
CA ALA A 183 13.85 13.17 7.92
C ALA A 183 13.51 12.31 6.69
N THR A 184 12.39 12.60 6.01
CA THR A 184 11.98 11.91 4.77
C THR A 184 13.02 12.09 3.68
N LEU A 185 13.52 13.32 3.46
CA LEU A 185 14.57 13.58 2.48
C LEU A 185 15.81 12.73 2.76
N LEU A 186 16.31 12.76 3.99
CA LEU A 186 17.52 12.03 4.38
C LEU A 186 17.34 10.52 4.20
N VAL A 187 16.27 9.97 4.77
CA VAL A 187 16.01 8.51 4.74
C VAL A 187 15.76 8.03 3.32
N ASP A 188 14.95 8.74 2.53
CA ASP A 188 14.62 8.34 1.16
C ASP A 188 15.82 8.48 0.22
N LEU A 189 16.69 9.49 0.38
CA LEU A 189 17.94 9.59 -0.39
C LEU A 189 18.92 8.45 -0.06
N LEU A 190 19.04 8.07 1.22
CA LEU A 190 19.86 6.93 1.63
C LEU A 190 19.29 5.62 1.08
N ALA A 191 17.97 5.44 1.16
CA ALA A 191 17.28 4.28 0.59
C ALA A 191 17.45 4.22 -0.94
N ALA A 192 17.27 5.35 -1.64
CA ALA A 192 17.43 5.44 -3.10
C ALA A 192 18.83 5.02 -3.56
N ARG A 193 19.89 5.31 -2.78
CA ARG A 193 21.27 4.87 -3.10
C ARG A 193 21.42 3.35 -3.11
N LEU A 194 20.63 2.64 -2.31
CA LEU A 194 20.65 1.18 -2.23
C LEU A 194 19.85 0.53 -3.36
N LEU A 195 18.88 1.25 -3.97
CA LEU A 195 18.00 0.73 -4.99
C LEU A 195 18.73 0.53 -6.33
N ARG A 196 18.56 -0.67 -6.89
CA ARG A 196 19.00 -1.02 -8.24
C ARG A 196 18.21 -2.22 -8.77
N ASN A 197 18.08 -2.30 -10.09
CA ASN A 197 17.61 -3.52 -10.73
C ASN A 197 18.75 -4.57 -10.75
N PRO A 198 18.44 -5.87 -10.77
CA PRO A 198 19.44 -6.89 -11.00
C PRO A 198 20.03 -6.75 -12.41
N PRO A 199 21.28 -7.24 -12.65
CA PRO A 199 21.85 -7.36 -13.98
C PRO A 199 20.99 -8.21 -14.91
N GLU A 200 21.12 -8.01 -16.23
CA GLU A 200 20.46 -8.88 -17.21
C GLU A 200 20.90 -10.33 -17.03
N GLY A 201 19.96 -11.25 -17.12
CA GLY A 201 20.22 -12.69 -16.89
C GLY A 201 20.39 -13.09 -15.44
N TRP A 202 20.21 -12.18 -14.48
CA TRP A 202 20.26 -12.52 -13.06
C TRP A 202 19.20 -13.54 -12.68
N SER A 203 19.62 -14.58 -11.98
CA SER A 203 18.74 -15.50 -11.25
C SER A 203 19.30 -15.78 -9.85
N PRO A 204 18.43 -15.96 -8.82
CA PRO A 204 18.87 -16.27 -7.49
C PRO A 204 19.58 -17.63 -7.46
N PRO A 205 20.54 -17.85 -6.53
CA PRO A 205 21.18 -19.16 -6.36
C PRO A 205 20.13 -20.26 -6.11
N GLY A 206 20.22 -21.36 -6.88
CA GLY A 206 19.29 -22.50 -6.78
C GLY A 206 17.94 -22.33 -7.51
N ALA A 207 17.71 -21.23 -8.21
CA ALA A 207 16.52 -21.09 -9.04
C ALA A 207 16.61 -21.95 -10.32
N GLN A 208 15.54 -22.67 -10.64
CA GLN A 208 15.48 -23.46 -11.87
C GLN A 208 15.31 -22.56 -13.11
N PRO A 209 16.07 -22.74 -14.20
CA PRO A 209 15.98 -21.91 -15.41
C PRO A 209 14.61 -21.90 -16.08
N ALA A 210 13.84 -22.95 -15.95
CA ALA A 210 12.50 -23.08 -16.54
C ALA A 210 11.47 -22.06 -16.02
N SER A 211 11.64 -21.55 -14.79
CA SER A 211 10.73 -20.56 -14.22
C SER A 211 10.95 -19.16 -14.79
N ALA A 212 12.17 -18.83 -15.20
CA ALA A 212 12.50 -17.54 -15.79
C ALA A 212 11.97 -17.42 -17.24
N ALA A 213 12.05 -18.50 -18.02
CA ALA A 213 11.53 -18.53 -19.40
C ALA A 213 10.00 -18.44 -19.44
N ALA A 214 9.28 -19.09 -18.51
CA ALA A 214 7.83 -19.01 -18.41
C ALA A 214 7.35 -17.62 -17.95
N ALA A 215 8.13 -16.92 -17.12
CA ALA A 215 7.83 -15.56 -16.68
C ALA A 215 8.04 -14.51 -17.79
N SER A 216 9.02 -14.71 -18.67
CA SER A 216 9.30 -13.80 -19.78
C SER A 216 8.29 -13.90 -20.92
N ALA A 217 7.59 -15.04 -21.08
CA ALA A 217 6.58 -15.24 -22.12
C ALA A 217 5.30 -14.38 -21.94
N LEU A 218 5.12 -13.72 -20.77
CA LEU A 218 3.91 -12.98 -20.40
C LEU A 218 4.15 -11.46 -20.25
N ASP A 219 5.29 -10.91 -20.68
CA ASP A 219 5.63 -9.49 -20.46
C ASP A 219 4.73 -8.53 -21.28
N LEU A 220 3.51 -8.32 -20.76
CA LEU A 220 2.53 -7.43 -21.39
C LEU A 220 2.82 -5.96 -21.10
N LEU A 221 2.65 -5.12 -22.13
CA LEU A 221 2.58 -3.67 -21.96
C LEU A 221 1.30 -3.27 -21.21
N PRO A 222 1.28 -2.12 -20.49
CA PRO A 222 0.09 -1.64 -19.78
C PRO A 222 -1.16 -1.54 -20.67
N SER A 223 -0.99 -1.10 -21.92
CA SER A 223 -2.09 -1.01 -22.90
C SER A 223 -2.64 -2.36 -23.33
N GLN A 224 -1.78 -3.38 -23.42
CA GLN A 224 -2.19 -4.76 -23.71
C GLN A 224 -2.88 -5.36 -22.48
N MET A 225 -2.30 -5.16 -21.28
CA MET A 225 -2.87 -5.62 -20.02
C MET A 225 -4.28 -5.07 -19.81
N ALA A 226 -4.49 -3.77 -20.00
CA ALA A 226 -5.79 -3.10 -19.80
C ALA A 226 -6.91 -3.63 -20.73
N ARG A 227 -6.56 -4.27 -21.84
CA ARG A 227 -7.53 -4.93 -22.76
C ARG A 227 -7.92 -6.34 -22.31
N THR A 228 -7.28 -6.90 -21.28
CA THR A 228 -7.56 -8.26 -20.80
C THR A 228 -8.65 -8.26 -19.73
N MET A 229 -9.51 -9.28 -19.75
CA MET A 229 -10.48 -9.53 -18.68
C MET A 229 -9.78 -9.73 -17.33
N ARG A 230 -8.57 -10.32 -17.32
CA ARG A 230 -7.77 -10.55 -16.10
C ARG A 230 -7.44 -9.25 -15.38
N PHE A 231 -7.12 -8.19 -16.13
CA PHE A 231 -6.85 -6.87 -15.54
C PHE A 231 -8.08 -6.33 -14.81
N TRP A 232 -9.25 -6.35 -15.44
CA TRP A 232 -10.47 -5.81 -14.85
C TRP A 232 -10.93 -6.60 -13.63
N ILE A 233 -10.77 -7.93 -13.64
CA ILE A 233 -11.04 -8.76 -12.46
C ILE A 233 -10.09 -8.40 -11.31
N ILE A 234 -8.79 -8.26 -11.56
CA ILE A 234 -7.80 -7.89 -10.56
C ILE A 234 -8.07 -6.48 -10.03
N TRP A 235 -8.35 -5.53 -10.91
CA TRP A 235 -8.64 -4.14 -10.56
C TRP A 235 -9.88 -4.02 -9.68
N LEU A 236 -11.00 -4.62 -10.10
CA LEU A 236 -12.25 -4.62 -9.34
C LEU A 236 -12.10 -5.36 -8.00
N ALA A 237 -11.42 -6.50 -7.98
CA ALA A 237 -11.15 -7.22 -6.75
C ALA A 237 -10.33 -6.36 -5.79
N PHE A 238 -9.29 -5.68 -6.27
CA PHE A 238 -8.48 -4.78 -5.44
C PHE A 238 -9.33 -3.64 -4.87
N ALA A 239 -10.07 -2.91 -5.72
CA ALA A 239 -10.94 -1.82 -5.29
C ALA A 239 -11.95 -2.29 -4.22
N ALA A 240 -12.54 -3.46 -4.42
CA ALA A 240 -13.52 -4.02 -3.51
C ALA A 240 -12.93 -4.40 -2.14
N VAL A 241 -11.81 -5.15 -2.12
CA VAL A 241 -11.26 -5.65 -0.84
C VAL A 241 -10.52 -4.58 -0.04
N ILE A 242 -9.88 -3.61 -0.72
CA ILE A 242 -9.14 -2.54 -0.02
C ILE A 242 -10.08 -1.60 0.74
N SER A 243 -11.32 -1.45 0.24
CA SER A 243 -12.35 -0.61 0.84
C SER A 243 -12.65 -1.00 2.29
N GLY A 244 -12.69 -2.31 2.60
CA GLY A 244 -12.95 -2.81 3.94
C GLY A 244 -11.93 -2.33 4.97
N GLY A 245 -10.64 -2.35 4.61
CA GLY A 245 -9.58 -1.86 5.49
C GLY A 245 -9.60 -0.32 5.64
N LEU A 246 -9.91 0.41 4.56
CA LEU A 246 -10.01 1.87 4.61
C LEU A 246 -11.24 2.32 5.43
N VAL A 247 -12.37 1.62 5.33
CA VAL A 247 -13.54 1.83 6.20
C VAL A 247 -13.18 1.54 7.66
N ALA A 248 -12.46 0.46 7.93
CA ALA A 248 -12.01 0.13 9.27
C ALA A 248 -11.12 1.23 9.88
N ILE A 249 -10.14 1.74 9.14
CA ILE A 249 -9.27 2.86 9.57
C ILE A 249 -10.11 4.10 9.92
N GLY A 250 -11.13 4.41 9.12
CA GLY A 250 -11.98 5.58 9.32
C GLY A 250 -12.99 5.45 10.45
N LEU A 251 -13.59 4.27 10.63
CA LEU A 251 -14.76 4.10 11.49
C LEU A 251 -14.49 3.36 12.81
N ILE A 252 -13.45 2.52 12.94
CA ILE A 252 -13.19 1.75 14.17
C ILE A 252 -13.08 2.65 15.42
N PRO A 253 -12.33 3.77 15.41
CA PRO A 253 -12.23 4.62 16.60
C PRO A 253 -13.57 5.23 17.00
N ALA A 254 -14.35 5.69 16.02
CA ALA A 254 -15.67 6.28 16.26
C ALA A 254 -16.69 5.23 16.73
N TYR A 255 -16.66 4.04 16.15
CA TYR A 255 -17.48 2.91 16.56
C TYR A 255 -17.17 2.46 18.00
N GLY A 256 -15.87 2.36 18.36
CA GLY A 256 -15.45 2.05 19.73
C GLY A 256 -16.04 3.01 20.75
N ARG A 257 -16.03 4.31 20.43
CA ARG A 257 -16.69 5.34 21.27
C ARG A 257 -18.20 5.14 21.34
N ALA A 258 -18.85 4.79 20.23
CA ALA A 258 -20.30 4.60 20.17
C ALA A 258 -20.79 3.40 21.01
N ILE A 259 -19.96 2.37 21.21
CA ILE A 259 -20.25 1.22 22.08
C ILE A 259 -19.83 1.44 23.54
N GLY A 260 -19.45 2.68 23.93
CA GLY A 260 -19.15 3.06 25.31
C GLY A 260 -17.69 2.87 25.74
N LEU A 261 -16.77 2.59 24.82
CA LEU A 261 -15.33 2.52 25.15
C LEU A 261 -14.74 3.91 25.34
N ASP A 262 -13.75 4.03 26.20
CA ASP A 262 -13.02 5.28 26.38
C ASP A 262 -12.09 5.58 25.19
N SER A 263 -11.50 6.77 25.17
CA SER A 263 -10.64 7.22 24.05
C SER A 263 -9.39 6.37 23.90
N ALA A 264 -8.79 5.90 24.99
CA ALA A 264 -7.59 5.07 24.97
C ALA A 264 -7.89 3.67 24.41
N GLN A 265 -9.01 3.07 24.82
CA GLN A 265 -9.48 1.78 24.31
C GLN A 265 -9.83 1.85 22.81
N ALA A 266 -10.48 2.92 22.36
CA ALA A 266 -10.78 3.13 20.95
C ALA A 266 -9.49 3.33 20.11
N ALA A 267 -8.50 4.06 20.65
CA ALA A 267 -7.19 4.24 20.04
C ALA A 267 -6.39 2.93 19.99
N LEU A 268 -6.51 2.07 21.03
CA LEU A 268 -5.86 0.76 21.05
C LEU A 268 -6.35 -0.11 19.89
N ALA A 269 -7.62 -0.08 19.55
CA ALA A 269 -8.17 -0.87 18.45
C ALA A 269 -7.52 -0.50 17.09
N ILE A 270 -7.32 0.80 16.82
CA ILE A 270 -6.64 1.21 15.57
C ILE A 270 -5.13 0.91 15.61
N SER A 271 -4.51 0.93 16.80
CA SER A 271 -3.11 0.52 16.96
C SER A 271 -2.92 -0.97 16.69
N VAL A 272 -3.85 -1.82 17.15
CA VAL A 272 -3.86 -3.26 16.81
C VAL A 272 -4.04 -3.46 15.31
N PHE A 273 -4.98 -2.76 14.68
CA PHE A 273 -5.13 -2.78 13.22
C PHE A 273 -3.79 -2.44 12.52
N ALA A 274 -3.12 -1.37 12.94
CA ALA A 274 -1.85 -0.93 12.34
C ALA A 274 -0.72 -1.95 12.56
N ALA A 275 -0.64 -2.57 13.73
CA ALA A 275 0.33 -3.64 14.01
C ALA A 275 0.13 -4.84 13.06
N PHE A 276 -1.11 -5.32 12.91
CA PHE A 276 -1.44 -6.42 12.01
C PHE A 276 -1.33 -6.03 10.53
N ASN A 277 -1.57 -4.75 10.17
CA ASN A 277 -1.27 -4.23 8.84
C ASN A 277 0.24 -4.23 8.54
N GLY A 278 1.08 -3.91 9.50
CA GLY A 278 2.53 -3.93 9.32
C GLY A 278 3.09 -5.36 9.30
N PHE A 279 3.02 -6.06 10.42
CA PHE A 279 3.59 -7.41 10.56
C PHE A 279 2.86 -8.47 9.72
N GLY A 280 1.60 -8.26 9.41
CA GLY A 280 0.82 -9.15 8.54
C GLY A 280 1.38 -9.22 7.10
N ARG A 281 2.06 -8.18 6.60
CA ARG A 281 2.60 -8.17 5.24
C ARG A 281 3.66 -9.27 5.03
N PRO A 282 4.78 -9.31 5.77
CA PRO A 282 5.77 -10.37 5.59
C PRO A 282 5.22 -11.77 5.88
N LEU A 283 4.33 -11.91 6.88
CA LEU A 283 3.69 -13.19 7.18
C LEU A 283 2.79 -13.64 6.03
N GLY A 284 1.96 -12.76 5.49
CA GLY A 284 1.13 -13.02 4.30
C GLY A 284 1.98 -13.37 3.08
N GLY A 285 3.11 -12.69 2.89
CA GLY A 285 4.08 -12.99 1.84
C GLY A 285 4.70 -14.39 1.99
N LEU A 286 5.11 -14.75 3.20
CA LEU A 286 5.65 -16.08 3.51
C LEU A 286 4.63 -17.20 3.24
N LEU A 287 3.38 -16.99 3.66
CA LEU A 287 2.29 -17.93 3.38
C LEU A 287 2.01 -18.03 1.87
N ALA A 288 2.07 -16.91 1.15
CA ALA A 288 1.84 -16.88 -0.30
C ALA A 288 2.96 -17.59 -1.08
N ASP A 289 4.22 -17.49 -0.64
CA ASP A 289 5.33 -18.24 -1.25
C ASP A 289 5.21 -19.74 -1.01
N ARG A 290 4.58 -20.18 0.10
CA ARG A 290 4.37 -21.61 0.42
C ARG A 290 3.12 -22.20 -0.22
N HIS A 291 2.00 -21.47 -0.18
CA HIS A 291 0.68 -21.99 -0.54
C HIS A 291 0.13 -21.39 -1.85
N GLY A 292 0.84 -20.42 -2.41
CA GLY A 292 0.41 -19.64 -3.58
C GLY A 292 -0.35 -18.36 -3.19
N VAL A 293 -0.27 -17.36 -4.06
CA VAL A 293 -0.85 -16.03 -3.84
C VAL A 293 -2.37 -16.09 -3.72
N LEU A 294 -3.05 -16.70 -4.69
CA LEU A 294 -4.52 -16.75 -4.71
C LEU A 294 -5.15 -17.53 -3.53
N PRO A 295 -4.66 -18.71 -3.11
CA PRO A 295 -5.20 -19.38 -1.92
C PRO A 295 -5.14 -18.54 -0.66
N VAL A 296 -4.03 -17.83 -0.41
CA VAL A 296 -3.89 -16.95 0.75
C VAL A 296 -4.85 -15.77 0.66
N MET A 297 -4.98 -15.13 -0.52
CA MET A 297 -5.94 -14.05 -0.73
C MET A 297 -7.38 -14.52 -0.51
N LEU A 298 -7.77 -15.70 -1.04
CA LEU A 298 -9.12 -16.24 -0.89
C LEU A 298 -9.47 -16.51 0.58
N ALA A 299 -8.56 -17.16 1.35
CA ALA A 299 -8.77 -17.38 2.76
C ALA A 299 -8.91 -16.07 3.55
N THR A 300 -8.02 -15.10 3.25
CA THR A 300 -8.04 -13.79 3.89
C THR A 300 -9.34 -13.02 3.61
N TYR A 301 -9.80 -13.00 2.35
CA TYR A 301 -11.01 -12.24 1.99
C TYR A 301 -12.30 -12.91 2.46
N ALA A 302 -12.31 -14.24 2.60
CA ALA A 302 -13.42 -14.93 3.26
C ALA A 302 -13.53 -14.50 4.74
N VAL A 303 -12.41 -14.47 5.46
CA VAL A 303 -12.38 -13.96 6.84
C VAL A 303 -12.79 -12.49 6.90
N GLN A 304 -12.26 -11.64 6.02
CA GLN A 304 -12.60 -10.22 5.98
C GLN A 304 -14.11 -9.99 5.73
N ALA A 305 -14.71 -10.77 4.83
CA ALA A 305 -16.14 -10.69 4.54
C ALA A 305 -16.99 -11.05 5.78
N VAL A 306 -16.66 -12.17 6.45
CA VAL A 306 -17.34 -12.59 7.69
C VAL A 306 -17.22 -11.52 8.78
N VAL A 307 -16.01 -11.00 8.99
CA VAL A 307 -15.74 -9.97 9.99
C VAL A 307 -16.54 -8.71 9.72
N LEU A 308 -16.59 -8.22 8.47
CA LEU A 308 -17.30 -6.99 8.14
C LEU A 308 -18.83 -7.16 8.16
N LEU A 309 -19.36 -8.28 7.64
CA LEU A 309 -20.80 -8.52 7.61
C LEU A 309 -21.39 -8.64 9.02
N GLY A 310 -20.67 -9.26 9.95
CA GLY A 310 -21.11 -9.44 11.33
C GLY A 310 -20.60 -8.36 12.29
N PHE A 311 -19.87 -7.36 11.83
CA PHE A 311 -19.10 -6.43 12.68
C PHE A 311 -19.93 -5.82 13.81
N ALA A 312 -21.07 -5.23 13.48
CA ALA A 312 -21.96 -4.60 14.46
C ALA A 312 -22.64 -5.59 15.42
N LEU A 313 -22.67 -6.87 15.10
CA LEU A 313 -23.30 -7.89 15.94
C LEU A 313 -22.36 -8.37 17.05
N TYR A 314 -21.08 -8.59 16.76
CA TYR A 314 -20.16 -9.20 17.72
C TYR A 314 -19.09 -8.23 18.26
N ALA A 315 -18.75 -7.15 17.57
CA ALA A 315 -17.73 -6.20 18.03
C ALA A 315 -18.26 -5.24 19.11
N GLN A 316 -19.02 -5.77 20.10
CA GLN A 316 -19.67 -5.00 21.16
C GLN A 316 -18.82 -4.87 22.43
N THR A 317 -17.68 -5.53 22.50
CA THR A 317 -16.73 -5.46 23.62
C THR A 317 -15.35 -5.08 23.13
N LEU A 318 -14.50 -4.57 24.02
CA LEU A 318 -13.12 -4.25 23.68
C LEU A 318 -12.39 -5.44 23.06
N ALA A 319 -12.48 -6.62 23.66
CA ALA A 319 -11.79 -7.82 23.17
C ALA A 319 -12.24 -8.19 21.75
N ALA A 320 -13.55 -8.19 21.48
CA ALA A 320 -14.09 -8.50 20.15
C ALA A 320 -13.70 -7.44 19.13
N LEU A 321 -13.68 -6.15 19.49
CA LEU A 321 -13.23 -5.05 18.66
C LEU A 321 -11.74 -5.18 18.29
N LEU A 322 -10.88 -5.55 19.26
CA LEU A 322 -9.45 -5.78 19.02
C LEU A 322 -9.22 -6.96 18.07
N ILE A 323 -9.96 -8.07 18.23
CA ILE A 323 -9.89 -9.21 17.32
C ILE A 323 -10.33 -8.81 15.90
N ALA A 324 -11.45 -8.11 15.78
CA ALA A 324 -11.92 -7.60 14.48
C ALA A 324 -10.89 -6.66 13.83
N ALA A 325 -10.33 -5.73 14.60
CA ALA A 325 -9.27 -4.82 14.12
C ALA A 325 -8.03 -5.57 13.65
N ALA A 326 -7.58 -6.61 14.37
CA ALA A 326 -6.46 -7.46 13.99
C ALA A 326 -6.73 -8.19 12.66
N LEU A 327 -7.89 -8.81 12.50
CA LEU A 327 -8.28 -9.54 11.28
C LEU A 327 -8.44 -8.61 10.07
N LEU A 328 -9.00 -7.41 10.25
CA LEU A 328 -9.11 -6.41 9.19
C LEU A 328 -7.75 -5.80 8.84
N GLY A 329 -6.87 -5.58 9.82
CA GLY A 329 -5.48 -5.18 9.62
C GLY A 329 -4.69 -6.22 8.82
N TRP A 330 -4.86 -7.50 9.14
CA TRP A 330 -4.33 -8.61 8.35
C TRP A 330 -4.84 -8.59 6.92
N GLY A 331 -6.15 -8.44 6.69
CA GLY A 331 -6.74 -8.35 5.35
C GLY A 331 -6.15 -7.22 4.51
N PHE A 332 -5.98 -6.05 5.14
CA PHE A 332 -5.35 -4.89 4.51
C PHE A 332 -3.87 -5.12 4.17
N ALA A 333 -3.13 -5.80 5.06
CA ALA A 333 -1.74 -6.18 4.87
C ALA A 333 -1.55 -7.11 3.67
N VAL A 334 -2.33 -8.20 3.62
CA VAL A 334 -2.30 -9.21 2.54
C VAL A 334 -2.66 -8.55 1.20
N THR A 335 -3.65 -7.67 1.18
CA THR A 335 -4.05 -6.93 -0.02
C THR A 335 -2.88 -6.13 -0.59
N LEU A 336 -2.30 -5.23 0.19
CA LEU A 336 -1.21 -4.37 -0.29
C LEU A 336 0.12 -5.11 -0.54
N GLY A 337 0.35 -6.22 0.15
CA GLY A 337 1.54 -7.05 -0.05
C GLY A 337 1.47 -7.94 -1.29
N LEU A 338 0.30 -8.49 -1.62
CA LEU A 338 0.19 -9.53 -2.62
C LEU A 338 -0.32 -9.06 -4.00
N PHE A 339 -1.04 -7.93 -4.12
CA PHE A 339 -1.47 -7.45 -5.45
C PHE A 339 -0.30 -7.14 -6.40
N PRO A 340 0.85 -6.56 -5.98
CA PRO A 340 2.01 -6.42 -6.85
C PRO A 340 2.53 -7.76 -7.36
N VAL A 341 2.55 -8.77 -6.49
CA VAL A 341 3.01 -10.13 -6.82
C VAL A 341 2.02 -10.81 -7.78
N LEU A 342 0.72 -10.70 -7.51
CA LEU A 342 -0.33 -11.19 -8.41
C LEU A 342 -0.23 -10.53 -9.79
N THR A 343 -0.02 -9.20 -9.83
CA THR A 343 0.17 -8.46 -11.08
C THR A 343 1.35 -9.00 -11.87
N SER A 344 2.50 -9.19 -11.22
CA SER A 344 3.70 -9.74 -11.88
C SER A 344 3.50 -11.17 -12.37
N SER A 345 2.75 -11.99 -11.64
CA SER A 345 2.47 -13.38 -11.99
C SER A 345 1.49 -13.50 -13.18
N CYS A 346 0.61 -12.50 -13.36
CA CYS A 346 -0.38 -12.49 -14.44
C CYS A 346 0.09 -11.78 -15.71
N PHE A 347 1.02 -10.80 -15.60
CA PHE A 347 1.36 -9.89 -16.69
C PHE A 347 2.86 -9.74 -16.95
N GLY A 348 3.71 -10.45 -16.21
CA GLY A 348 5.16 -10.41 -16.32
C GLY A 348 5.84 -9.36 -15.43
N VAL A 349 7.17 -9.40 -15.43
CA VAL A 349 8.01 -8.58 -14.54
C VAL A 349 8.70 -7.40 -15.23
N ARG A 350 8.78 -7.43 -16.57
CA ARG A 350 9.50 -6.41 -17.35
C ARG A 350 8.89 -5.02 -17.17
N HIS A 351 7.56 -4.94 -17.24
CA HIS A 351 6.79 -3.69 -17.14
C HIS A 351 6.01 -3.60 -15.82
N LEU A 352 6.53 -4.25 -14.75
CA LEU A 352 5.81 -4.35 -13.48
C LEU A 352 5.50 -2.98 -12.86
N GLY A 353 6.40 -2.02 -12.94
CA GLY A 353 6.17 -0.67 -12.43
C GLY A 353 4.94 -0.03 -13.07
N ALA A 354 4.89 0.00 -14.39
CA ALA A 354 3.77 0.56 -15.15
C ALA A 354 2.47 -0.24 -14.99
N ASN A 355 2.56 -1.58 -15.01
CA ASN A 355 1.42 -2.48 -14.86
C ASN A 355 0.80 -2.38 -13.47
N TYR A 356 1.64 -2.45 -12.42
CA TYR A 356 1.14 -2.31 -11.06
C TYR A 356 0.66 -0.89 -10.76
N GLY A 357 1.31 0.14 -11.32
CA GLY A 357 0.82 1.52 -11.24
C GLY A 357 -0.62 1.66 -11.75
N LEU A 358 -0.95 1.00 -12.86
CA LEU A 358 -2.32 1.00 -13.40
C LEU A 358 -3.28 0.18 -12.50
N VAL A 359 -2.87 -0.98 -12.00
CA VAL A 359 -3.65 -1.77 -11.02
C VAL A 359 -3.88 -0.97 -9.74
N PHE A 360 -2.88 -0.21 -9.27
CA PHE A 360 -2.96 0.55 -8.02
C PHE A 360 -3.98 1.71 -8.06
N THR A 361 -4.45 2.15 -9.24
CA THR A 361 -5.56 3.11 -9.32
C THR A 361 -6.84 2.58 -8.67
N ALA A 362 -6.98 1.27 -8.52
CA ALA A 362 -8.03 0.62 -7.74
C ALA A 362 -8.02 1.02 -6.25
N PHE A 363 -6.83 1.28 -5.68
CA PHE A 363 -6.69 1.82 -4.33
C PHE A 363 -7.37 3.19 -4.21
N GLY A 364 -7.18 4.07 -5.22
CA GLY A 364 -7.84 5.37 -5.27
C GLY A 364 -9.37 5.26 -5.33
N ALA A 365 -9.89 4.32 -6.11
CA ALA A 365 -11.33 4.03 -6.15
C ALA A 365 -11.83 3.53 -4.78
N GLY A 366 -11.09 2.62 -4.13
CA GLY A 366 -11.41 2.13 -2.78
C GLY A 366 -11.35 3.22 -1.72
N ALA A 367 -10.48 4.23 -1.88
CA ALA A 367 -10.33 5.36 -0.96
C ALA A 367 -11.56 6.30 -0.92
N LEU A 368 -12.47 6.21 -1.88
CA LEU A 368 -13.75 6.93 -1.86
C LEU A 368 -14.81 6.25 -0.99
N VAL A 369 -14.67 4.96 -0.71
CA VAL A 369 -15.69 4.18 0.03
C VAL A 369 -15.86 4.65 1.49
N PRO A 370 -14.82 5.06 2.25
CA PRO A 370 -15.01 5.64 3.58
C PRO A 370 -15.88 6.90 3.61
N LEU A 371 -15.84 7.73 2.55
CA LEU A 371 -16.71 8.91 2.44
C LEU A 371 -18.18 8.48 2.32
N TRP A 372 -18.45 7.49 1.46
CA TRP A 372 -19.79 6.92 1.33
C TRP A 372 -20.23 6.20 2.60
N ALA A 373 -19.34 5.49 3.29
CA ALA A 373 -19.63 4.83 4.56
C ALA A 373 -20.00 5.83 5.67
N SER A 374 -19.30 6.99 5.73
CA SER A 374 -19.63 8.07 6.66
C SER A 374 -20.98 8.69 6.34
N TRP A 375 -21.28 8.96 5.06
CA TRP A 375 -22.59 9.45 4.62
C TRP A 375 -23.72 8.47 4.97
N LEU A 376 -23.48 7.16 4.84
CA LEU A 376 -24.46 6.14 5.22
C LEU A 376 -24.71 6.11 6.73
N HIS A 377 -23.66 6.30 7.54
CA HIS A 377 -23.78 6.47 8.98
C HIS A 377 -24.61 7.70 9.34
N ASP A 378 -24.34 8.86 8.74
CA ASP A 378 -25.04 10.12 9.01
C ASP A 378 -26.55 10.00 8.73
N ARG A 379 -26.93 9.22 7.68
CA ARG A 379 -28.33 8.98 7.35
C ARG A 379 -29.03 7.96 8.21
N SER A 380 -28.31 6.90 8.61
CA SER A 380 -28.91 5.77 9.35
C SER A 380 -28.81 5.91 10.87
N GLY A 381 -27.98 6.82 11.37
CA GLY A 381 -27.65 6.94 12.80
C GLY A 381 -26.86 5.73 13.33
N SER A 382 -26.37 4.84 12.46
CA SER A 382 -25.73 3.57 12.86
C SER A 382 -24.52 3.26 11.99
N TYR A 383 -23.48 2.65 12.57
CA TYR A 383 -22.32 2.14 11.85
C TYR A 383 -22.57 0.80 11.13
N GLY A 384 -23.60 0.04 11.55
CA GLY A 384 -23.91 -1.28 11.02
C GLY A 384 -24.02 -1.32 9.48
N PRO A 385 -24.85 -0.48 8.86
CA PRO A 385 -24.98 -0.44 7.39
C PRO A 385 -23.67 -0.19 6.64
N ALA A 386 -22.78 0.65 7.19
CA ALA A 386 -21.48 0.94 6.59
C ALA A 386 -20.56 -0.30 6.59
N PHE A 387 -20.51 -1.04 7.71
CA PHE A 387 -19.74 -2.28 7.80
C PHE A 387 -20.32 -3.39 6.94
N VAL A 388 -21.65 -3.55 6.89
CA VAL A 388 -22.33 -4.54 6.04
C VAL A 388 -22.04 -4.26 4.55
N ALA A 389 -22.10 -3.01 4.14
CA ALA A 389 -21.78 -2.62 2.77
C ALA A 389 -20.31 -2.91 2.42
N ALA A 390 -19.36 -2.60 3.31
CA ALA A 390 -17.94 -2.96 3.15
C ALA A 390 -17.77 -4.50 3.11
N GLY A 391 -18.55 -5.25 3.89
CA GLY A 391 -18.61 -6.70 3.85
C GLY A 391 -19.10 -7.24 2.51
N GLY A 392 -20.12 -6.62 1.92
CA GLY A 392 -20.60 -6.94 0.57
C GLY A 392 -19.50 -6.73 -0.49
N LEU A 393 -18.72 -5.65 -0.39
CA LEU A 393 -17.54 -5.45 -1.26
C LEU A 393 -16.47 -6.53 -1.02
N ALA A 394 -16.22 -6.95 0.23
CA ALA A 394 -15.29 -8.05 0.51
C ALA A 394 -15.75 -9.37 -0.12
N VAL A 395 -17.06 -9.68 -0.07
CA VAL A 395 -17.66 -10.83 -0.78
C VAL A 395 -17.46 -10.71 -2.29
N LEU A 396 -17.72 -9.53 -2.86
CA LEU A 396 -17.48 -9.29 -4.29
C LEU A 396 -16.02 -9.56 -4.66
N GLY A 397 -15.08 -9.04 -3.87
CA GLY A 397 -13.64 -9.28 -4.08
C GLY A 397 -13.27 -10.76 -3.98
N LEU A 398 -13.85 -11.50 -3.02
CA LEU A 398 -13.68 -12.95 -2.89
C LEU A 398 -14.18 -13.68 -4.15
N VAL A 399 -15.38 -13.37 -4.63
CA VAL A 399 -15.97 -13.96 -5.86
C VAL A 399 -15.10 -13.66 -7.08
N LEU A 400 -14.61 -12.43 -7.21
CA LEU A 400 -13.72 -12.04 -8.31
C LEU A 400 -12.37 -12.80 -8.25
N CYS A 401 -11.81 -13.03 -7.06
CA CYS A 401 -10.60 -13.87 -6.91
C CYS A 401 -10.86 -15.34 -7.26
N ILE A 402 -12.05 -15.89 -6.96
CA ILE A 402 -12.46 -17.23 -7.39
C ILE A 402 -12.58 -17.28 -8.92
N ALA A 403 -13.21 -16.28 -9.53
CA ALA A 403 -13.32 -16.16 -10.98
C ALA A 403 -11.93 -16.07 -11.63
N LEU A 404 -11.02 -15.27 -11.09
CA LEU A 404 -9.63 -15.18 -11.56
C LEU A 404 -8.92 -16.53 -11.53
N ARG A 405 -9.07 -17.28 -10.43
CA ARG A 405 -8.50 -18.63 -10.31
C ARG A 405 -9.01 -19.57 -11.42
N SER A 406 -10.30 -19.48 -11.75
CA SER A 406 -10.91 -20.28 -12.81
C SER A 406 -10.37 -19.90 -14.20
N VAL A 407 -10.23 -18.60 -14.47
CA VAL A 407 -9.67 -18.09 -15.74
C VAL A 407 -8.21 -18.52 -15.92
N LEU A 408 -7.39 -18.46 -14.85
CA LEU A 408 -5.99 -18.86 -14.90
C LEU A 408 -5.83 -20.38 -15.09
N ARG A 409 -6.69 -21.20 -14.47
CA ARG A 409 -6.70 -22.67 -14.66
C ARG A 409 -7.03 -23.05 -16.10
N ARG A 410 -8.04 -22.41 -16.71
CA ARG A 410 -8.42 -22.67 -18.11
C ARG A 410 -7.28 -22.31 -19.07
N ALA A 411 -6.61 -21.17 -18.85
CA ALA A 411 -5.45 -20.76 -19.66
C ALA A 411 -4.27 -21.74 -19.57
N ALA A 412 -3.99 -22.29 -18.38
CA ALA A 412 -2.96 -23.30 -18.20
C ALA A 412 -3.32 -24.65 -18.88
N TRP A 413 -4.60 -24.94 -19.03
CA TRP A 413 -5.09 -26.16 -19.70
C TRP A 413 -5.01 -26.05 -21.24
N SER A 414 -5.25 -24.87 -21.78
CA SER A 414 -5.18 -24.61 -23.24
C SER A 414 -3.75 -24.64 -23.81
N VAL A 415 -2.72 -24.52 -22.98
CA VAL A 415 -1.30 -24.58 -23.38
C VAL A 415 -0.73 -26.00 -23.35
N ARG A 416 -1.36 -26.95 -22.61
CA ARG A 416 -0.92 -28.33 -22.50
C ARG A 416 -1.13 -29.26 -23.72
N PRO A 417 -2.10 -29.06 -24.64
CA PRO A 417 -2.28 -29.96 -25.77
C PRO A 417 -1.26 -29.82 -26.93
N ALA A 418 -0.42 -28.77 -26.90
CA ALA A 418 0.54 -28.52 -27.99
C ALA A 418 1.92 -29.21 -27.78
N LEU A 419 2.05 -30.04 -26.71
CA LEU A 419 3.27 -30.76 -26.35
C LEU A 419 3.07 -32.29 -26.24
N ARG A 420 2.08 -32.87 -26.97
CA ARG A 420 1.97 -34.30 -27.20
C ARG A 420 2.21 -34.65 -28.65
#